data_5c9b548273baeea3123c40b202658b7d
#
_entry.id   5c9b548273baeea3123c40b202658b7d
#
_cell.length_a   1.000
_cell.length_b   1.000
_cell.length_c   1.000
_cell.angle_alpha   90.00
_cell.angle_beta   90.00
_cell.angle_gamma   90.00
#
_symmetry.space_group_name_H-M   'P 1'
#
loop_
_entity.id
_entity.type
_entity.pdbx_description
1 polymer ?
#
loop_
_entity_poly.entity_id
_entity_poly.type
_entity_poly.pdbx_seq_one_letter_code
_entity_poly.pdbx_strand_id
1 'polypeptide(L)'
;MQRVDNNETNLIDRVIHINRTAKVVKGGRRFSFSALVVVGDGSGNVGYGLGKAKEVPEAIRKGVERAKKSMIKVPIQGTTIPYDVIGKYGAGKVLLKPASEGTGVIAGGAARAILEVAGISDILSKCLGSNNPHNVVKATLRALQQLRSPEEILAPVSYTHLRAHETSSMIAYAVFCL
;
A
#
# COMPACT_ATOMS: atom_id res chain seq x y z
N MET A 1 -4.35 14.04 -10.64
CA MET A 1 -3.94 12.69 -11.13
C MET A 1 -2.63 12.86 -11.91
N GLN A 2 -1.50 12.65 -11.28
CA GLN A 2 -0.20 12.65 -11.95
C GLN A 2 -0.01 11.29 -12.63
N ARG A 3 0.11 11.29 -13.96
CA ARG A 3 0.54 10.13 -14.72
C ARG A 3 2.04 9.97 -14.50
N VAL A 4 2.45 8.83 -13.97
CA VAL A 4 3.87 8.46 -13.87
C VAL A 4 4.30 8.03 -15.26
N ASP A 5 5.28 8.74 -15.81
CA ASP A 5 5.87 8.43 -17.11
C ASP A 5 6.54 7.05 -17.06
N ASN A 6 6.24 6.23 -18.09
CA ASN A 6 6.76 4.87 -18.25
C ASN A 6 8.22 4.90 -18.72
N ASN A 7 9.15 5.37 -17.89
CA ASN A 7 10.55 5.05 -18.06
C ASN A 7 10.84 3.68 -17.47
N GLU A 8 11.69 2.90 -18.13
CA GLU A 8 12.07 1.51 -17.87
C GLU A 8 12.52 1.26 -16.41
N THR A 9 11.59 1.36 -15.49
CA THR A 9 11.82 0.97 -14.10
C THR A 9 11.79 -0.54 -14.03
N ASN A 10 12.80 -1.15 -13.41
CA ASN A 10 12.84 -2.57 -13.12
C ASN A 10 11.65 -2.92 -12.21
N LEU A 11 10.51 -3.22 -12.82
CA LEU A 11 9.29 -3.58 -12.11
C LEU A 11 9.37 -5.03 -11.65
N ILE A 12 9.25 -5.22 -10.35
CA ILE A 12 9.17 -6.54 -9.72
C ILE A 12 7.69 -6.94 -9.70
N ASP A 13 7.37 -8.11 -10.24
CA ASP A 13 6.03 -8.68 -10.17
C ASP A 13 6.00 -9.91 -9.24
N ARG A 14 4.92 -10.03 -8.48
CA ARG A 14 4.66 -11.17 -7.59
C ARG A 14 3.24 -11.67 -7.78
N VAL A 15 3.09 -12.95 -8.04
CA VAL A 15 1.80 -13.62 -8.10
C VAL A 15 1.40 -14.06 -6.69
N ILE A 16 0.28 -13.55 -6.19
CA ILE A 16 -0.23 -13.86 -4.85
C ILE A 16 -1.08 -15.11 -4.85
N HIS A 17 -2.00 -15.20 -5.81
CA HIS A 17 -2.97 -16.29 -5.83
C HIS A 17 -3.48 -16.56 -7.25
N ILE A 18 -3.59 -17.85 -7.60
CA ILE A 18 -4.16 -18.33 -8.86
C ILE A 18 -5.35 -19.23 -8.53
N ASN A 19 -6.50 -18.90 -9.11
CA ASN A 19 -7.71 -19.68 -8.99
C ASN A 19 -8.18 -20.21 -10.34
N ARG A 20 -8.56 -21.48 -10.41
CA ARG A 20 -9.30 -22.03 -11.54
C ARG A 20 -10.79 -21.84 -11.33
N THR A 21 -11.45 -21.13 -12.23
CA THR A 21 -12.89 -20.92 -12.24
C THR A 21 -13.54 -21.77 -13.33
N ALA A 22 -14.74 -22.26 -13.10
CA ALA A 22 -15.52 -23.01 -14.06
C ALA A 22 -16.88 -22.36 -14.29
N LYS A 23 -17.27 -22.23 -15.57
CA LYS A 23 -18.62 -21.82 -15.98
C LYS A 23 -19.33 -23.07 -16.49
N VAL A 24 -20.45 -23.43 -15.85
CA VAL A 24 -21.29 -24.54 -16.31
C VAL A 24 -22.15 -24.09 -17.49
N VAL A 25 -22.15 -24.85 -18.56
CA VAL A 25 -22.95 -24.64 -19.76
C VAL A 25 -23.68 -25.94 -20.12
N LYS A 26 -24.69 -25.89 -21.01
CA LYS A 26 -25.51 -27.06 -21.38
C LYS A 26 -24.69 -28.27 -21.88
N GLY A 27 -23.48 -28.08 -22.44
CA GLY A 27 -22.58 -29.13 -22.93
C GLY A 27 -21.40 -29.46 -22.01
N GLY A 28 -21.38 -29.01 -20.73
CA GLY A 28 -20.28 -29.29 -19.82
C GLY A 28 -19.75 -28.06 -19.05
N ARG A 29 -18.45 -28.02 -18.78
CA ARG A 29 -17.81 -26.94 -17.99
C ARG A 29 -16.73 -26.23 -18.82
N ARG A 30 -16.76 -24.92 -18.86
CA ARG A 30 -15.67 -24.10 -19.44
C ARG A 30 -14.80 -23.55 -18.33
N PHE A 31 -13.52 -23.95 -18.34
CA PHE A 31 -12.56 -23.52 -17.35
C PHE A 31 -11.89 -22.20 -17.75
N SER A 32 -11.53 -21.42 -16.75
CA SER A 32 -10.72 -20.21 -16.86
C SER A 32 -9.90 -20.06 -15.61
N PHE A 33 -8.81 -19.29 -15.69
CA PHE A 33 -7.94 -18.99 -14.55
C PHE A 33 -8.04 -17.51 -14.22
N SER A 34 -7.98 -17.20 -12.92
CA SER A 34 -7.84 -15.85 -12.42
C SER A 34 -6.56 -15.75 -11.60
N ALA A 35 -5.71 -14.80 -11.94
CA ALA A 35 -4.46 -14.50 -11.23
C ALA A 35 -4.56 -13.16 -10.53
N LEU A 36 -4.23 -13.13 -9.23
CA LEU A 36 -4.06 -11.92 -8.45
C LEU A 36 -2.56 -11.60 -8.39
N VAL A 37 -2.17 -10.47 -8.96
CA VAL A 37 -0.77 -10.07 -9.13
C VAL A 37 -0.55 -8.71 -8.49
N VAL A 38 0.63 -8.50 -7.93
CA VAL A 38 1.13 -7.22 -7.45
C VAL A 38 2.38 -6.86 -8.20
N VAL A 39 2.55 -5.59 -8.52
CA VAL A 39 3.71 -5.02 -9.23
C VAL A 39 4.20 -3.81 -8.47
N GLY A 40 5.51 -3.62 -8.38
CA GLY A 40 6.12 -2.42 -7.83
C GLY A 40 7.57 -2.27 -8.27
N ASP A 41 8.16 -1.16 -7.91
CA ASP A 41 9.52 -0.77 -8.31
C ASP A 41 10.56 -0.86 -7.17
N GLY A 42 10.14 -1.32 -5.98
CA GLY A 42 11.00 -1.34 -4.80
C GLY A 42 11.31 0.05 -4.21
N SER A 43 10.72 1.11 -4.75
CA SER A 43 10.97 2.51 -4.35
C SER A 43 9.71 3.21 -3.83
N GLY A 44 8.75 2.45 -3.34
CA GLY A 44 7.49 2.95 -2.79
C GLY A 44 6.33 2.97 -3.77
N ASN A 45 6.51 2.65 -5.05
CA ASN A 45 5.39 2.53 -5.96
C ASN A 45 4.92 1.08 -6.03
N VAL A 46 3.64 0.85 -5.75
CA VAL A 46 3.04 -0.49 -5.76
C VAL A 46 1.64 -0.45 -6.36
N GLY A 47 1.32 -1.46 -7.17
CA GLY A 47 0.01 -1.63 -7.76
C GLY A 47 -0.46 -3.08 -7.69
N TYR A 48 -1.75 -3.31 -7.82
CA TYR A 48 -2.30 -4.66 -7.90
C TYR A 48 -3.21 -4.81 -9.11
N GLY A 49 -3.28 -6.01 -9.63
CA GLY A 49 -4.16 -6.33 -10.75
C GLY A 49 -4.75 -7.73 -10.65
N LEU A 50 -5.98 -7.85 -11.13
CA LEU A 50 -6.66 -9.14 -11.29
C LEU A 50 -6.77 -9.44 -12.79
N GLY A 51 -6.07 -10.46 -13.25
CA GLY A 51 -6.17 -10.97 -14.61
C GLY A 51 -7.07 -12.19 -14.68
N LYS A 52 -7.79 -12.37 -15.80
CA LYS A 52 -8.59 -13.56 -16.08
C LYS A 52 -8.40 -13.97 -17.53
N ALA A 53 -8.06 -15.26 -17.74
CA ALA A 53 -7.88 -15.82 -19.08
C ALA A 53 -8.16 -17.34 -19.10
N LYS A 54 -8.09 -17.96 -20.28
CA LYS A 54 -8.20 -19.42 -20.42
C LYS A 54 -6.94 -20.14 -19.97
N GLU A 55 -5.78 -19.46 -20.07
CA GLU A 55 -4.46 -19.96 -19.70
C GLU A 55 -3.88 -19.13 -18.54
N VAL A 56 -3.04 -19.77 -17.72
CA VAL A 56 -2.41 -19.13 -16.55
C VAL A 56 -1.45 -18.00 -16.96
N PRO A 57 -0.51 -18.19 -17.92
CA PRO A 57 0.42 -17.13 -18.31
C PRO A 57 -0.30 -15.87 -18.82
N GLU A 58 -1.35 -16.06 -19.61
CA GLU A 58 -2.14 -14.95 -20.12
C GLU A 58 -2.94 -14.22 -19.03
N ALA A 59 -3.42 -14.96 -18.01
CA ALA A 59 -4.07 -14.36 -16.85
C ALA A 59 -3.08 -13.50 -16.04
N ILE A 60 -1.84 -13.96 -15.84
CA ILE A 60 -0.77 -13.21 -15.17
C ILE A 60 -0.44 -11.95 -15.96
N ARG A 61 -0.19 -12.05 -17.26
CA ARG A 61 0.11 -10.89 -18.11
C ARG A 61 -0.96 -9.79 -18.01
N LYS A 62 -2.24 -10.16 -18.12
CA LYS A 62 -3.37 -9.24 -17.94
C LYS A 62 -3.43 -8.64 -16.54
N GLY A 63 -3.04 -9.42 -15.52
CA GLY A 63 -2.91 -8.94 -14.14
C GLY A 63 -1.84 -7.87 -14.01
N VAL A 64 -0.64 -8.10 -14.54
CA VAL A 64 0.48 -7.16 -14.55
C VAL A 64 0.12 -5.86 -15.27
N GLU A 65 -0.48 -5.93 -16.46
CA GLU A 65 -0.91 -4.75 -17.21
C GLU A 65 -1.92 -3.88 -16.43
N ARG A 66 -2.85 -4.52 -15.69
CA ARG A 66 -3.78 -3.81 -14.82
C ARG A 66 -3.12 -3.22 -13.60
N ALA A 67 -2.18 -3.95 -12.99
CA ALA A 67 -1.42 -3.47 -11.83
C ALA A 67 -0.61 -2.22 -12.19
N LYS A 68 0.07 -2.20 -13.33
CA LYS A 68 0.80 -1.02 -13.84
C LYS A 68 -0.08 0.23 -14.00
N LYS A 69 -1.36 0.06 -14.35
CA LYS A 69 -2.31 1.19 -14.47
C LYS A 69 -2.83 1.72 -13.14
N SER A 70 -2.73 0.94 -12.07
CA SER A 70 -3.26 1.25 -10.74
C SER A 70 -2.17 1.42 -9.69
N MET A 71 -0.98 1.86 -10.07
CA MET A 71 0.12 2.10 -9.13
C MET A 71 -0.18 3.28 -8.21
N ILE A 72 0.18 3.14 -6.95
CA ILE A 72 0.08 4.14 -5.89
C ILE A 72 1.48 4.38 -5.32
N LYS A 73 1.74 5.60 -4.89
CA LYS A 73 2.96 5.96 -4.18
C LYS A 73 2.75 5.85 -2.68
N VAL A 74 3.65 5.17 -2.00
CA VAL A 74 3.67 4.94 -0.54
C VAL A 74 4.81 5.73 0.07
N PRO A 75 4.59 6.54 1.10
CA PRO A 75 5.66 7.20 1.83
C PRO A 75 6.41 6.16 2.69
N ILE A 76 7.67 5.92 2.37
CA ILE A 76 8.58 5.03 3.10
C ILE A 76 9.54 5.90 3.89
N GLN A 77 9.83 5.55 5.13
CA GLN A 77 10.83 6.19 5.97
C GLN A 77 11.98 5.21 6.25
N GLY A 78 13.10 5.39 5.54
CA GLY A 78 14.20 4.42 5.59
C GLY A 78 13.77 3.05 5.08
N THR A 79 13.80 2.03 5.95
CA THR A 79 13.44 0.65 5.64
C THR A 79 12.00 0.27 6.05
N THR A 80 11.27 1.19 6.71
CA THR A 80 9.96 0.91 7.32
C THR A 80 8.92 2.00 7.01
N ILE A 81 7.75 1.90 7.65
CA ILE A 81 6.65 2.87 7.57
C ILE A 81 6.75 3.91 8.71
N PRO A 82 6.25 5.16 8.53
CA PRO A 82 6.40 6.22 9.53
C PRO A 82 5.63 5.97 10.83
N TYR A 83 4.47 5.34 10.79
CA TYR A 83 3.63 5.05 11.97
C TYR A 83 2.73 3.84 11.74
N ASP A 84 2.10 3.36 12.80
CA ASP A 84 1.16 2.25 12.74
C ASP A 84 -0.16 2.65 12.07
N VAL A 85 -0.71 1.74 11.26
CA VAL A 85 -1.93 1.98 10.50
C VAL A 85 -2.77 0.71 10.40
N ILE A 86 -4.10 0.91 10.36
CA ILE A 86 -5.05 -0.17 10.14
C ILE A 86 -5.83 0.08 8.86
N GLY A 87 -5.58 -0.74 7.85
CA GLY A 87 -6.36 -0.73 6.62
C GLY A 87 -7.57 -1.65 6.69
N LYS A 88 -8.72 -1.19 6.18
CA LYS A 88 -9.96 -1.97 6.11
C LYS A 88 -10.48 -1.99 4.67
N TYR A 89 -10.86 -3.17 4.20
CA TYR A 89 -11.57 -3.35 2.94
C TYR A 89 -12.53 -4.53 3.02
N GLY A 90 -13.84 -4.27 2.92
CA GLY A 90 -14.87 -5.28 3.16
C GLY A 90 -14.66 -5.97 4.51
N ALA A 91 -14.61 -7.29 4.52
CA ALA A 91 -14.32 -8.08 5.72
C ALA A 91 -12.82 -8.19 6.04
N GLY A 92 -11.90 -7.72 5.17
CA GLY A 92 -10.46 -7.70 5.40
C GLY A 92 -10.04 -6.53 6.29
N LYS A 93 -9.23 -6.80 7.30
CA LYS A 93 -8.64 -5.82 8.20
C LYS A 93 -7.18 -6.20 8.44
N VAL A 94 -6.26 -5.30 8.13
CA VAL A 94 -4.82 -5.52 8.25
C VAL A 94 -4.22 -4.41 9.11
N LEU A 95 -3.49 -4.81 10.13
CA LEU A 95 -2.66 -3.93 10.95
C LEU A 95 -1.25 -3.95 10.39
N LEU A 96 -0.66 -2.78 10.19
CA LEU A 96 0.75 -2.57 9.86
C LEU A 96 1.39 -1.76 10.98
N LYS A 97 2.56 -2.18 11.46
CA LYS A 97 3.35 -1.48 12.48
C LYS A 97 4.79 -1.34 11.99
N PRO A 98 5.42 -0.19 12.23
CA PRO A 98 6.84 -0.02 11.96
C PRO A 98 7.67 -0.99 12.80
N ALA A 99 8.83 -1.37 12.30
CA ALA A 99 9.78 -2.23 12.99
C ALA A 99 11.19 -1.64 12.91
N SER A 100 12.07 -2.04 13.83
CA SER A 100 13.48 -1.68 13.81
C SER A 100 14.20 -2.36 12.65
N GLU A 101 15.27 -1.75 12.19
CA GLU A 101 16.12 -2.30 11.13
C GLU A 101 16.61 -3.70 11.50
N GLY A 102 16.59 -4.61 10.53
CA GLY A 102 16.97 -6.01 10.71
C GLY A 102 15.85 -6.94 11.19
N THR A 103 14.65 -6.44 11.49
CA THR A 103 13.50 -7.29 11.87
C THR A 103 12.99 -8.11 10.69
N GLY A 104 13.10 -7.58 9.46
CA GLY A 104 12.57 -8.19 8.26
C GLY A 104 11.05 -8.03 8.12
N VAL A 105 10.49 -8.59 7.03
CA VAL A 105 9.05 -8.53 6.76
C VAL A 105 8.32 -9.65 7.48
N ILE A 106 7.64 -9.33 8.59
CA ILE A 106 6.79 -10.27 9.32
C ILE A 106 5.33 -10.01 8.92
N ALA A 107 4.86 -10.75 7.91
CA ALA A 107 3.56 -10.53 7.29
C ALA A 107 2.94 -11.83 6.76
N GLY A 108 1.61 -11.87 6.65
CA GLY A 108 0.89 -12.92 5.95
C GLY A 108 1.20 -12.88 4.43
N GLY A 109 1.16 -14.02 3.74
CA GLY A 109 1.66 -14.17 2.37
C GLY A 109 1.18 -13.10 1.38
N ALA A 110 -0.11 -12.73 1.41
CA ALA A 110 -0.65 -11.70 0.52
C ALA A 110 -0.16 -10.29 0.87
N ALA A 111 -0.05 -9.97 2.17
CA ALA A 111 0.48 -8.68 2.63
C ALA A 111 2.00 -8.61 2.39
N ARG A 112 2.73 -9.72 2.66
CA ARG A 112 4.19 -9.81 2.44
C ARG A 112 4.56 -9.48 1.00
N ALA A 113 3.87 -10.07 0.03
CA ALA A 113 4.13 -9.82 -1.38
C ALA A 113 4.02 -8.34 -1.76
N ILE A 114 3.06 -7.61 -1.17
CA ILE A 114 2.89 -6.17 -1.41
C ILE A 114 4.03 -5.37 -0.79
N LEU A 115 4.38 -5.67 0.46
CA LEU A 115 5.38 -4.95 1.24
C LEU A 115 6.78 -5.12 0.65
N GLU A 116 7.15 -6.34 0.25
CA GLU A 116 8.42 -6.64 -0.43
C GLU A 116 8.54 -5.90 -1.77
N VAL A 117 7.46 -5.91 -2.58
CA VAL A 117 7.45 -5.25 -3.89
C VAL A 117 7.40 -3.72 -3.76
N ALA A 118 6.85 -3.19 -2.66
CA ALA A 118 6.91 -1.76 -2.33
C ALA A 118 8.30 -1.30 -1.88
N GLY A 119 9.21 -2.23 -1.51
CA GLY A 119 10.57 -1.90 -1.03
C GLY A 119 10.65 -1.73 0.49
N ILE A 120 9.65 -2.17 1.24
CA ILE A 120 9.68 -2.14 2.71
C ILE A 120 10.39 -3.41 3.21
N SER A 121 11.48 -3.23 3.94
CA SER A 121 12.32 -4.32 4.44
C SER A 121 11.99 -4.73 5.88
N ASP A 122 11.51 -3.78 6.71
CA ASP A 122 11.28 -4.01 8.14
C ASP A 122 9.88 -3.58 8.53
N ILE A 123 9.01 -4.56 8.80
CA ILE A 123 7.60 -4.30 9.15
C ILE A 123 6.96 -5.46 9.88
N LEU A 124 6.08 -5.14 10.84
CA LEU A 124 5.21 -6.10 11.51
C LEU A 124 3.79 -5.95 10.97
N SER A 125 3.17 -7.05 10.58
CA SER A 125 1.78 -7.02 10.15
C SER A 125 0.94 -8.17 10.72
N LYS A 126 -0.36 -7.89 10.87
CA LYS A 126 -1.34 -8.91 11.31
C LYS A 126 -2.67 -8.73 10.58
N CYS A 127 -3.15 -9.82 9.98
CA CYS A 127 -4.51 -9.88 9.45
C CYS A 127 -5.49 -10.09 10.63
N LEU A 128 -6.37 -9.13 10.88
CA LEU A 128 -7.35 -9.13 11.96
C LEU A 128 -8.76 -9.55 11.52
N GLY A 129 -9.00 -9.58 10.21
CA GLY A 129 -10.29 -9.92 9.60
C GLY A 129 -10.19 -11.14 8.69
N SER A 130 -10.91 -11.09 7.57
CA SER A 130 -10.93 -12.15 6.57
C SER A 130 -9.53 -12.42 6.00
N ASN A 131 -9.20 -13.69 5.85
CA ASN A 131 -7.93 -14.14 5.25
C ASN A 131 -8.01 -14.33 3.72
N ASN A 132 -9.11 -13.89 3.08
CA ASN A 132 -9.25 -13.93 1.63
C ASN A 132 -8.17 -13.03 0.97
N PRO A 133 -7.31 -13.57 0.09
CA PRO A 133 -6.23 -12.82 -0.54
C PRO A 133 -6.67 -11.52 -1.20
N HIS A 134 -7.81 -11.51 -1.87
CA HIS A 134 -8.36 -10.30 -2.50
C HIS A 134 -8.67 -9.18 -1.51
N ASN A 135 -9.25 -9.54 -0.35
CA ASN A 135 -9.57 -8.57 0.68
C ASN A 135 -8.32 -8.08 1.40
N VAL A 136 -7.38 -8.99 1.69
CA VAL A 136 -6.11 -8.66 2.35
C VAL A 136 -5.29 -7.70 1.47
N VAL A 137 -5.13 -7.98 0.16
CA VAL A 137 -4.41 -7.10 -0.77
C VAL A 137 -5.00 -5.70 -0.77
N LYS A 138 -6.32 -5.58 -0.93
CA LYS A 138 -6.97 -4.27 -0.97
C LYS A 138 -6.92 -3.55 0.37
N ALA A 139 -7.03 -4.28 1.50
CA ALA A 139 -6.90 -3.71 2.83
C ALA A 139 -5.48 -3.20 3.08
N THR A 140 -4.44 -3.96 2.69
CA THR A 140 -3.03 -3.54 2.81
C THR A 140 -2.76 -2.30 1.97
N LEU A 141 -3.20 -2.25 0.72
CA LEU A 141 -3.03 -1.06 -0.13
C LEU A 141 -3.76 0.16 0.42
N ARG A 142 -4.96 0.01 0.98
CA ARG A 142 -5.65 1.10 1.68
C ARG A 142 -4.91 1.56 2.93
N ALA A 143 -4.29 0.65 3.69
CA ALA A 143 -3.43 1.02 4.81
C ALA A 143 -2.27 1.88 4.33
N LEU A 144 -1.57 1.45 3.27
CA LEU A 144 -0.45 2.19 2.70
C LEU A 144 -0.85 3.56 2.11
N GLN A 145 -2.05 3.67 1.54
CA GLN A 145 -2.59 4.95 1.05
C GLN A 145 -2.96 5.95 2.16
N GLN A 146 -3.23 5.47 3.37
CA GLN A 146 -3.54 6.32 4.53
C GLN A 146 -2.28 6.91 5.16
N LEU A 147 -1.10 6.35 4.87
CA LEU A 147 0.17 6.88 5.35
C LEU A 147 0.41 8.27 4.73
N ARG A 148 0.86 9.18 5.57
CA ARG A 148 1.31 10.52 5.20
C ARG A 148 2.78 10.67 5.53
N SER A 149 3.50 11.46 4.77
CA SER A 149 4.88 11.77 5.10
C SER A 149 4.94 12.56 6.42
N PRO A 150 6.00 12.41 7.23
CA PRO A 150 6.17 13.22 8.45
C PRO A 150 6.11 14.71 8.17
N GLU A 151 6.63 15.16 7.02
CA GLU A 151 6.59 16.56 6.57
C GLU A 151 5.17 17.06 6.36
N GLU A 152 4.29 16.26 5.73
CA GLU A 152 2.88 16.60 5.55
C GLU A 152 2.09 16.68 6.87
N ILE A 153 2.52 15.93 7.89
CA ILE A 153 1.91 15.96 9.22
C ILE A 153 2.39 17.18 10.01
N LEU A 154 3.66 17.55 9.87
CA LEU A 154 4.26 18.69 10.59
C LEU A 154 3.89 20.04 9.97
N ALA A 155 3.63 20.12 8.67
CA ALA A 155 3.29 21.35 7.98
C ALA A 155 2.16 22.16 8.67
N PRO A 156 1.00 21.58 9.04
CA PRO A 156 -0.05 22.33 9.76
C PRO A 156 0.33 22.70 11.19
N VAL A 157 1.25 21.98 11.84
CA VAL A 157 1.68 22.23 13.23
C VAL A 157 2.64 23.41 13.30
N SER A 158 3.49 23.61 12.30
CA SER A 158 4.45 24.74 12.26
C SER A 158 3.76 26.09 12.29
N TYR A 159 2.59 26.24 11.67
CA TYR A 159 1.81 27.48 11.69
C TYR A 159 1.21 27.80 13.08
N THR A 160 0.89 26.79 13.88
CA THR A 160 0.34 27.03 15.22
C THR A 160 1.41 27.50 16.21
N HIS A 161 2.65 27.02 16.07
CA HIS A 161 3.77 27.45 16.91
C HIS A 161 4.23 28.89 16.58
N LEU A 162 4.24 29.30 15.31
CA LEU A 162 4.56 30.67 14.93
C LEU A 162 3.54 31.67 15.50
N ARG A 163 2.23 31.37 15.45
CA ARG A 163 1.21 32.22 16.06
C ARG A 163 1.30 32.27 17.59
N ALA A 164 1.64 31.20 18.28
CA ALA A 164 1.80 31.22 19.73
C ALA A 164 3.01 32.05 20.15
N HIS A 165 4.09 32.09 19.39
CA HIS A 165 5.26 32.93 19.67
C HIS A 165 4.99 34.41 19.47
N GLU A 166 4.24 34.79 18.44
CA GLU A 166 3.84 36.19 18.21
C GLU A 166 2.92 36.69 19.31
N THR A 167 2.01 35.85 19.81
CA THR A 167 1.08 36.27 20.88
C THR A 167 1.82 36.51 22.22
N SER A 168 2.83 35.71 22.53
CA SER A 168 3.63 35.84 23.77
C SER A 168 4.51 37.11 23.73
N SER A 169 5.09 37.46 22.57
CA SER A 169 5.88 38.67 22.41
C SER A 169 5.02 39.95 22.49
N MET A 170 3.79 39.94 21.95
CA MET A 170 2.85 41.06 22.04
C MET A 170 2.38 41.32 23.48
N ILE A 171 2.15 40.27 24.26
CA ILE A 171 1.80 40.39 25.70
C ILE A 171 2.96 40.97 26.49
N ALA A 172 4.19 40.60 26.20
CA ALA A 172 5.37 41.17 26.87
C ALA A 172 5.52 42.69 26.62
N TYR A 173 5.22 43.15 25.40
CA TYR A 173 5.23 44.58 25.10
C TYR A 173 4.10 45.38 25.78
N ALA A 174 2.92 44.78 25.92
CA ALA A 174 1.78 45.42 26.58
C ALA A 174 1.98 45.63 28.09
N VAL A 175 2.74 44.75 28.74
CA VAL A 175 3.04 44.86 30.18
C VAL A 175 4.15 45.87 30.50
N PHE A 176 4.96 46.27 29.51
CA PHE A 176 6.01 47.27 29.71
C PHE A 176 5.57 48.72 29.40
N CYS A 177 4.35 48.94 28.92
CA CYS A 177 3.78 50.26 28.62
C CYS A 177 2.75 50.72 29.66
N LEU A 178 2.66 50.11 30.81
CA LEU A 178 1.92 50.56 32.01
C LEU A 178 2.90 50.84 33.13
#